data_c25be6d3381bb9ee53b400dcff7f553e
#
_entry.id   c25be6d3381bb9ee53b400dcff7f553e
#
_cell.length_a   1.000
_cell.length_b   1.000
_cell.length_c   1.000
_cell.angle_alpha   90.00
_cell.angle_beta   90.00
_cell.angle_gamma   90.00
#
_symmetry.space_group_name_H-M   'P 1'
#
loop_
_entity.id
_entity.type
_entity.pdbx_description
1 polymer ?
#
loop_
_entity_poly.entity_id
_entity_poly.type
_entity_poly.pdbx_seq_one_letter_code
_entity_poly.pdbx_strand_id
1 'polypeptide(L)'
;MMAYGVSAAVNSGLFQKVFVSSDDREIGRVAEWYGAEFVERPPELATDTAKSIDAVTHVLRTAAERGIEPECICQILPNCPLVRSADVVEHYDHFRSENRSFQISVVNYRCVYPEWALAADDRGRGRWVWGTEFLRRSQELSRSVCPSGAVWWARQAELLAQNTFYGSPFHLKLIDANRGVDIDDDEDLNLADTLVRGLTARDGRSPLETMKESCLQRGKSCSTA
;
A
#
# COMPACT_ATOMS: atom_id res chain seq x y z
N MET A 1 10.49 0.39 7.52
CA MET A 1 9.07 0.22 7.09
C MET A 1 8.96 -0.51 5.75
N MET A 2 9.52 -0.03 4.65
CA MET A 2 9.33 -0.60 3.30
C MET A 2 9.64 -2.11 3.18
N ALA A 3 10.54 -2.66 4.00
CA ALA A 3 10.88 -4.08 4.01
C ALA A 3 9.67 -5.01 4.21
N TYR A 4 8.67 -4.58 4.96
CA TYR A 4 7.42 -5.33 5.16
C TYR A 4 6.63 -5.46 3.86
N GLY A 5 6.40 -4.35 3.15
CA GLY A 5 5.69 -4.34 1.87
C GLY A 5 6.43 -5.13 0.80
N VAL A 6 7.76 -4.97 0.69
CA VAL A 6 8.61 -5.76 -0.21
C VAL A 6 8.47 -7.25 0.07
N SER A 7 8.57 -7.63 1.35
CA SER A 7 8.48 -9.03 1.74
C SER A 7 7.08 -9.61 1.48
N ALA A 8 6.02 -8.84 1.72
CA ALA A 8 4.65 -9.25 1.38
C ALA A 8 4.50 -9.48 -0.13
N ALA A 9 5.03 -8.57 -0.95
CA ALA A 9 5.02 -8.71 -2.41
C ALA A 9 5.80 -9.95 -2.86
N VAL A 10 7.05 -10.10 -2.46
CA VAL A 10 7.92 -11.23 -2.84
C VAL A 10 7.31 -12.57 -2.41
N ASN A 11 6.80 -12.65 -1.15
CA ASN A 11 6.22 -13.89 -0.62
C ASN A 11 4.83 -14.23 -1.19
N SER A 12 4.14 -13.28 -1.83
CA SER A 12 2.89 -13.55 -2.54
C SER A 12 3.08 -14.52 -3.71
N GLY A 13 4.28 -14.52 -4.31
CA GLY A 13 4.60 -15.35 -5.47
C GLY A 13 3.91 -14.90 -6.77
N LEU A 14 3.23 -13.77 -6.78
CA LEU A 14 2.45 -13.28 -7.92
C LEU A 14 3.30 -12.51 -8.95
N PHE A 15 4.38 -11.87 -8.48
CA PHE A 15 5.12 -10.91 -9.29
C PHE A 15 6.30 -11.54 -10.01
N GLN A 16 6.44 -11.24 -11.30
CA GLN A 16 7.65 -11.50 -12.06
C GLN A 16 8.81 -10.68 -11.51
N LYS A 17 8.54 -9.41 -11.15
CA LYS A 17 9.49 -8.48 -10.57
C LYS A 17 8.83 -7.61 -9.49
N VAL A 18 9.60 -7.31 -8.45
CA VAL A 18 9.24 -6.34 -7.42
C VAL A 18 10.28 -5.23 -7.47
N PHE A 19 9.83 -3.99 -7.62
CA PHE A 19 10.71 -2.82 -7.69
C PHE A 19 10.53 -1.94 -6.47
N VAL A 20 11.62 -1.34 -5.99
CA VAL A 20 11.59 -0.25 -5.02
C VAL A 20 12.23 0.97 -5.66
N SER A 21 11.47 2.07 -5.74
CA SER A 21 11.93 3.35 -6.25
C SER A 21 12.25 4.28 -5.08
N SER A 22 13.50 4.74 -4.99
CA SER A 22 13.95 5.73 -4.00
C SER A 22 15.14 6.50 -4.56
N ASP A 23 15.37 7.71 -4.05
CA ASP A 23 16.57 8.51 -4.24
C ASP A 23 17.68 8.15 -3.23
N ASP A 24 17.34 7.36 -2.20
CA ASP A 24 18.27 6.89 -1.19
C ASP A 24 18.79 5.47 -1.52
N ARG A 25 20.11 5.39 -1.76
CA ARG A 25 20.78 4.12 -2.05
C ARG A 25 20.84 3.15 -0.87
N GLU A 26 20.69 3.64 0.37
CA GLU A 26 20.59 2.75 1.52
C GLU A 26 19.26 2.03 1.53
N ILE A 27 18.17 2.73 1.22
CA ILE A 27 16.86 2.13 0.96
C ILE A 27 16.96 1.09 -0.16
N GLY A 28 17.71 1.40 -1.24
CA GLY A 28 17.96 0.46 -2.34
C GLY A 28 18.63 -0.83 -1.87
N ARG A 29 19.72 -0.73 -1.09
CA ARG A 29 20.40 -1.92 -0.52
C ARG A 29 19.51 -2.78 0.35
N VAL A 30 18.65 -2.14 1.15
CA VAL A 30 17.67 -2.87 1.98
C VAL A 30 16.62 -3.54 1.07
N ALA A 31 16.16 -2.88 0.01
CA ALA A 31 15.21 -3.45 -0.93
C ALA A 31 15.76 -4.73 -1.61
N GLU A 32 17.00 -4.66 -2.10
CA GLU A 32 17.68 -5.79 -2.73
C GLU A 32 17.89 -6.95 -1.75
N TRP A 33 18.20 -6.65 -0.48
CA TRP A 33 18.30 -7.66 0.57
C TRP A 33 17.00 -8.45 0.77
N TYR A 34 15.84 -7.81 0.55
CA TYR A 34 14.51 -8.44 0.64
C TYR A 34 13.99 -8.97 -0.71
N GLY A 35 14.82 -8.95 -1.77
CA GLY A 35 14.52 -9.57 -3.05
C GLY A 35 13.79 -8.67 -4.05
N ALA A 36 13.77 -7.37 -3.82
CA ALA A 36 13.31 -6.38 -4.81
C ALA A 36 14.48 -5.87 -5.67
N GLU A 37 14.17 -5.34 -6.85
CA GLU A 37 15.13 -4.59 -7.67
C GLU A 37 15.03 -3.09 -7.33
N PHE A 38 16.17 -2.46 -7.12
CA PHE A 38 16.25 -1.03 -6.88
C PHE A 38 16.19 -0.23 -8.18
N VAL A 39 15.37 0.81 -8.19
CA VAL A 39 15.29 1.82 -9.24
C VAL A 39 15.60 3.16 -8.61
N GLU A 40 16.75 3.74 -8.96
CA GLU A 40 17.16 5.06 -8.48
C GLU A 40 16.18 6.11 -9.02
N ARG A 41 15.54 6.84 -8.11
CA ARG A 41 14.55 7.85 -8.45
C ARG A 41 15.24 9.17 -8.70
N PRO A 42 14.99 9.85 -9.84
CA PRO A 42 15.50 11.19 -10.08
C PRO A 42 15.05 12.19 -9.00
N PRO A 43 15.91 13.16 -8.63
CA PRO A 43 15.60 14.12 -7.56
C PRO A 43 14.29 14.88 -7.76
N GLU A 44 13.93 15.20 -9.00
CA GLU A 44 12.68 15.88 -9.35
C GLU A 44 11.43 15.06 -9.04
N LEU A 45 11.56 13.73 -8.93
CA LEU A 45 10.47 12.82 -8.55
C LEU A 45 10.53 12.42 -7.05
N ALA A 46 11.48 12.97 -6.29
CA ALA A 46 11.69 12.71 -4.88
C ALA A 46 11.39 13.92 -3.97
N THR A 47 10.69 14.92 -4.50
CA THR A 47 10.28 16.11 -3.73
C THR A 47 9.04 15.83 -2.89
N ASP A 48 8.79 16.64 -1.84
CA ASP A 48 7.62 16.54 -0.96
C ASP A 48 6.29 16.72 -1.71
N THR A 49 6.32 17.29 -2.90
CA THR A 49 5.13 17.52 -3.75
C THR A 49 5.02 16.54 -4.91
N ALA A 50 6.00 15.66 -5.08
CA ALA A 50 5.99 14.65 -6.14
C ALA A 50 4.87 13.61 -5.89
N LYS A 51 4.13 13.29 -6.94
CA LYS A 51 3.04 12.30 -6.83
C LYS A 51 3.60 10.89 -6.92
N SER A 52 3.03 9.97 -6.14
CA SER A 52 3.42 8.55 -6.20
C SER A 52 3.28 7.94 -7.59
N ILE A 53 2.30 8.39 -8.38
CA ILE A 53 2.10 7.92 -9.76
C ILE A 53 3.27 8.27 -10.68
N ASP A 54 3.94 9.39 -10.46
CA ASP A 54 5.09 9.80 -11.28
C ASP A 54 6.28 8.86 -11.04
N ALA A 55 6.48 8.42 -9.78
CA ALA A 55 7.46 7.40 -9.44
C ALA A 55 7.12 6.04 -10.05
N VAL A 56 5.84 5.64 -10.05
CA VAL A 56 5.39 4.41 -10.71
C VAL A 56 5.64 4.47 -12.21
N THR A 57 5.29 5.57 -12.86
CA THR A 57 5.51 5.76 -14.32
C THR A 57 7.00 5.72 -14.66
N HIS A 58 7.87 6.28 -13.80
CA HIS A 58 9.32 6.19 -13.97
C HIS A 58 9.80 4.73 -13.88
N VAL A 59 9.34 3.97 -12.91
CA VAL A 59 9.67 2.53 -12.78
C VAL A 59 9.21 1.74 -13.99
N LEU A 60 8.00 2.00 -14.50
CA LEU A 60 7.48 1.32 -15.68
C LEU A 60 8.29 1.60 -16.94
N ARG A 61 8.75 2.84 -17.11
CA ARG A 61 9.65 3.21 -18.22
C ARG A 61 10.97 2.46 -18.10
N THR A 62 11.59 2.44 -16.93
CA THR A 62 12.82 1.70 -16.65
C THR A 62 12.65 0.19 -16.87
N ALA A 63 11.50 -0.37 -16.54
CA ALA A 63 11.17 -1.77 -16.78
C ALA A 63 11.03 -2.07 -18.28
N ALA A 64 10.33 -1.21 -19.02
CA ALA A 64 10.16 -1.34 -20.48
C ALA A 64 11.50 -1.29 -21.23
N GLU A 65 12.46 -0.46 -20.82
CA GLU A 65 13.83 -0.43 -21.36
C GLU A 65 14.57 -1.77 -21.17
N ARG A 66 14.13 -2.58 -20.21
CA ARG A 66 14.65 -3.94 -19.93
C ARG A 66 13.78 -5.05 -20.54
N GLY A 67 12.79 -4.70 -21.37
CA GLY A 67 11.88 -5.64 -22.02
C GLY A 67 10.81 -6.22 -21.07
N ILE A 68 10.52 -5.54 -19.97
CA ILE A 68 9.49 -5.95 -19.00
C ILE A 68 8.24 -5.09 -19.21
N GLU A 69 7.20 -5.68 -19.77
CA GLU A 69 5.91 -5.03 -20.03
C GLU A 69 4.80 -5.79 -19.29
N PRO A 70 4.47 -5.42 -18.05
CA PRO A 70 3.45 -6.12 -17.27
C PRO A 70 2.03 -5.82 -17.75
N GLU A 71 1.14 -6.80 -17.75
CA GLU A 71 -0.29 -6.57 -17.99
C GLU A 71 -0.92 -5.71 -16.88
N CYS A 72 -0.52 -5.95 -15.63
CA CYS A 72 -1.04 -5.26 -14.47
C CYS A 72 0.07 -4.96 -13.44
N ILE A 73 -0.19 -3.97 -12.63
CA ILE A 73 0.76 -3.40 -11.67
C ILE A 73 0.10 -3.38 -10.30
N CYS A 74 0.89 -3.70 -9.28
CA CYS A 74 0.52 -3.49 -7.89
C CYS A 74 1.42 -2.42 -7.26
N GLN A 75 0.82 -1.43 -6.63
CA GLN A 75 1.51 -0.48 -5.75
C GLN A 75 1.20 -0.84 -4.29
N ILE A 76 2.25 -0.90 -3.48
CA ILE A 76 2.20 -1.02 -2.03
C ILE A 76 2.97 0.18 -1.47
N LEU A 77 2.32 1.05 -0.71
CA LEU A 77 3.01 2.18 -0.11
C LEU A 77 3.89 1.72 1.06
N PRO A 78 5.09 2.29 1.23
CA PRO A 78 6.06 1.84 2.23
C PRO A 78 5.62 2.11 3.68
N ASN A 79 4.68 3.03 3.88
CA ASN A 79 4.11 3.40 5.17
C ASN A 79 2.94 2.50 5.63
N CYS A 80 2.62 1.42 4.87
CA CYS A 80 1.67 0.37 5.27
C CYS A 80 2.41 -0.92 5.69
N PRO A 81 3.04 -0.98 6.87
CA PRO A 81 3.96 -2.08 7.23
C PRO A 81 3.27 -3.39 7.62
N LEU A 82 1.95 -3.41 7.80
CA LEU A 82 1.22 -4.58 8.30
C LEU A 82 0.57 -5.42 7.21
N VAL A 83 0.78 -5.06 5.94
CA VAL A 83 0.35 -5.83 4.77
C VAL A 83 1.04 -7.19 4.75
N ARG A 84 0.30 -8.24 4.44
CA ARG A 84 0.78 -9.62 4.32
C ARG A 84 0.69 -10.12 2.88
N SER A 85 1.48 -11.12 2.55
CA SER A 85 1.41 -11.78 1.23
C SER A 85 0.00 -12.31 0.92
N ALA A 86 -0.73 -12.81 1.91
CA ALA A 86 -2.11 -13.26 1.75
C ALA A 86 -3.06 -12.11 1.33
N ASP A 87 -2.86 -10.89 1.86
CA ASP A 87 -3.66 -9.73 1.46
C ASP A 87 -3.40 -9.38 -0.01
N VAL A 88 -2.14 -9.43 -0.43
CA VAL A 88 -1.75 -9.17 -1.83
C VAL A 88 -2.42 -10.19 -2.77
N VAL A 89 -2.41 -11.48 -2.40
CA VAL A 89 -3.06 -12.55 -3.17
C VAL A 89 -4.58 -12.35 -3.23
N GLU A 90 -5.23 -12.14 -2.07
CA GLU A 90 -6.69 -11.94 -2.01
C GLU A 90 -7.14 -10.74 -2.84
N HIS A 91 -6.38 -9.64 -2.80
CA HIS A 91 -6.66 -8.44 -3.58
C HIS A 91 -6.45 -8.68 -5.08
N TYR A 92 -5.43 -9.46 -5.46
CA TYR A 92 -5.20 -9.84 -6.86
C TYR A 92 -6.33 -10.71 -7.41
N ASP A 93 -6.74 -11.75 -6.68
CA ASP A 93 -7.83 -12.63 -7.09
C ASP A 93 -9.13 -11.85 -7.33
N HIS A 94 -9.43 -10.92 -6.42
CA HIS A 94 -10.59 -10.04 -6.55
C HIS A 94 -10.45 -9.06 -7.73
N PHE A 95 -9.24 -8.52 -7.99
CA PHE A 95 -8.98 -7.67 -9.13
C PHE A 95 -9.18 -8.42 -10.46
N ARG A 96 -8.69 -9.66 -10.55
CA ARG A 96 -8.75 -10.49 -11.76
C ARG A 96 -10.13 -11.08 -12.01
N SER A 97 -10.88 -11.44 -10.98
CA SER A 97 -12.17 -12.17 -11.11
C SER A 97 -13.20 -11.40 -11.93
N GLU A 98 -13.18 -10.07 -11.91
CA GLU A 98 -14.15 -9.22 -12.61
C GLU A 98 -13.51 -8.36 -13.71
N ASN A 99 -12.30 -8.71 -14.14
CA ASN A 99 -11.57 -8.02 -15.21
C ASN A 99 -11.45 -6.49 -15.01
N ARG A 100 -11.17 -6.07 -13.78
CA ARG A 100 -11.15 -4.65 -13.37
C ARG A 100 -9.97 -3.91 -13.96
N SER A 101 -10.15 -2.61 -14.23
CA SER A 101 -9.06 -1.72 -14.64
C SER A 101 -8.30 -1.14 -13.46
N PHE A 102 -9.01 -0.79 -12.37
CA PHE A 102 -8.44 -0.21 -11.15
C PHE A 102 -9.10 -0.80 -9.91
N GLN A 103 -8.30 -1.05 -8.89
CA GLN A 103 -8.76 -1.46 -7.57
C GLN A 103 -7.84 -0.90 -6.48
N ILE A 104 -8.42 -0.29 -5.45
CA ILE A 104 -7.68 0.20 -4.29
C ILE A 104 -8.15 -0.51 -3.02
N SER A 105 -7.21 -0.72 -2.10
CA SER A 105 -7.52 -1.15 -0.75
C SER A 105 -8.19 -0.03 0.03
N VAL A 106 -9.17 -0.39 0.85
CA VAL A 106 -9.88 0.53 1.73
C VAL A 106 -10.10 -0.11 3.10
N VAL A 107 -10.17 0.72 4.12
CA VAL A 107 -10.52 0.32 5.50
C VAL A 107 -11.85 0.95 5.90
N ASN A 108 -12.57 0.29 6.82
CA ASN A 108 -13.75 0.88 7.43
C ASN A 108 -13.33 2.00 8.40
N TYR A 109 -14.08 3.08 8.45
CA TYR A 109 -13.91 4.16 9.44
C TYR A 109 -14.12 3.72 10.89
N ARG A 110 -14.67 2.53 11.13
CA ARG A 110 -14.95 1.95 12.46
C ARG A 110 -15.93 2.83 13.27
N CYS A 111 -15.44 3.42 14.37
CA CYS A 111 -16.21 4.29 15.26
C CYS A 111 -16.15 5.77 14.87
N VAL A 112 -15.38 6.14 13.87
CA VAL A 112 -15.27 7.51 13.34
C VAL A 112 -16.08 7.58 12.05
N TYR A 113 -17.11 8.43 12.04
CA TYR A 113 -17.96 8.62 10.86
C TYR A 113 -17.63 9.97 10.24
N PRO A 114 -17.28 10.05 8.95
CA PRO A 114 -16.98 11.30 8.26
C PRO A 114 -18.12 12.32 8.40
N GLU A 115 -19.35 11.85 8.40
CA GLU A 115 -20.57 12.66 8.54
C GLU A 115 -20.62 13.41 9.87
N TRP A 116 -19.92 12.94 10.90
CA TRP A 116 -19.82 13.57 12.20
C TRP A 116 -18.54 14.42 12.37
N ALA A 117 -17.88 14.72 11.27
CA ALA A 117 -16.69 15.53 11.31
C ALA A 117 -16.97 16.97 11.73
N LEU A 118 -16.12 17.48 12.62
CA LEU A 118 -16.11 18.86 13.12
C LEU A 118 -14.82 19.56 12.64
N ALA A 119 -14.95 20.79 12.20
CA ALA A 119 -13.83 21.69 12.03
C ALA A 119 -13.78 22.67 13.21
N ALA A 120 -12.59 22.90 13.75
CA ALA A 120 -12.35 23.91 14.79
C ALA A 120 -11.66 25.15 14.21
N ASP A 121 -12.00 26.35 14.71
CA ASP A 121 -11.25 27.56 14.44
C ASP A 121 -10.10 27.73 15.44
N ASP A 122 -9.27 28.76 15.25
CA ASP A 122 -8.12 29.09 16.12
C ASP A 122 -8.49 29.39 17.58
N ARG A 123 -9.79 29.57 17.88
CA ARG A 123 -10.34 29.79 19.23
C ARG A 123 -11.01 28.54 19.78
N GLY A 124 -10.91 27.39 19.08
CA GLY A 124 -11.51 26.13 19.48
C GLY A 124 -13.03 26.04 19.28
N ARG A 125 -13.65 26.95 18.53
CA ARG A 125 -15.08 26.89 18.23
C ARG A 125 -15.32 25.88 17.11
N GLY A 126 -16.18 24.90 17.37
CA GLY A 126 -16.51 23.84 16.43
C GLY A 126 -17.61 24.23 15.43
N ARG A 127 -17.51 23.73 14.21
CA ARG A 127 -18.60 23.69 13.23
C ARG A 127 -18.67 22.33 12.56
N TRP A 128 -19.87 21.90 12.22
CA TRP A 128 -20.08 20.69 11.45
C TRP A 128 -19.58 20.87 10.02
N VAL A 129 -18.83 19.88 9.53
CA VAL A 129 -18.31 19.93 8.14
C VAL A 129 -19.40 19.60 7.15
N TRP A 130 -20.27 18.62 7.44
CA TRP A 130 -21.25 18.04 6.52
C TRP A 130 -22.70 18.47 6.85
N GLY A 131 -22.89 19.71 7.26
CA GLY A 131 -24.24 20.26 7.48
C GLY A 131 -25.02 19.54 8.56
N THR A 132 -26.19 18.98 8.23
CA THR A 132 -27.11 18.35 9.21
C THR A 132 -26.96 16.83 9.31
N GLU A 133 -26.03 16.20 8.62
CA GLU A 133 -25.83 14.75 8.63
C GLU A 133 -25.51 14.20 10.03
N PHE A 134 -24.94 15.03 10.91
CA PHE A 134 -24.67 14.68 12.30
C PHE A 134 -25.93 14.33 13.10
N LEU A 135 -27.11 14.70 12.65
CA LEU A 135 -28.39 14.37 13.31
C LEU A 135 -28.80 12.91 13.09
N ARG A 136 -28.19 12.24 12.12
CA ARG A 136 -28.50 10.84 11.79
C ARG A 136 -27.77 9.90 12.76
N ARG A 137 -28.43 8.80 13.09
CA ARG A 137 -27.82 7.73 13.90
C ARG A 137 -26.82 6.97 13.03
N SER A 138 -25.78 6.38 13.67
CA SER A 138 -24.76 5.59 12.96
C SER A 138 -25.33 4.47 12.07
N GLN A 139 -26.47 3.87 12.50
CA GLN A 139 -27.14 2.82 11.74
C GLN A 139 -27.85 3.32 10.47
N GLU A 140 -28.07 4.62 10.36
CA GLU A 140 -28.76 5.28 9.25
C GLU A 140 -27.76 5.90 8.25
N LEU A 141 -26.46 5.94 8.62
CA LEU A 141 -25.41 6.46 7.77
C LEU A 141 -25.00 5.41 6.75
N SER A 142 -24.59 5.86 5.57
CA SER A 142 -23.99 5.00 4.57
C SER A 142 -22.67 4.43 5.09
N ARG A 143 -22.33 3.23 4.65
CA ARG A 143 -21.01 2.67 4.95
C ARG A 143 -19.96 3.45 4.18
N SER A 144 -19.25 4.30 4.88
CA SER A 144 -18.09 5.01 4.37
C SER A 144 -16.82 4.22 4.64
N VAL A 145 -15.88 4.28 3.68
CA VAL A 145 -14.57 3.65 3.78
C VAL A 145 -13.48 4.67 3.44
N CYS A 146 -12.30 4.47 4.01
CA CYS A 146 -11.12 5.29 3.76
C CYS A 146 -10.14 4.54 2.86
N PRO A 147 -9.57 5.13 1.81
CA PRO A 147 -8.44 4.56 1.11
C PRO A 147 -7.29 4.23 2.06
N SER A 148 -6.60 3.13 1.81
CA SER A 148 -5.37 2.73 2.49
C SER A 148 -4.32 2.43 1.43
N GLY A 149 -3.08 2.86 1.64
CA GLY A 149 -1.95 2.62 0.74
C GLY A 149 -1.49 1.16 0.65
N ALA A 150 -2.22 0.23 1.26
CA ALA A 150 -1.80 -1.14 1.47
C ALA A 150 -1.62 -1.94 0.17
N VAL A 151 -2.63 -1.99 -0.71
CA VAL A 151 -2.56 -2.79 -1.96
C VAL A 151 -3.43 -2.17 -3.04
N TRP A 152 -2.83 -1.57 -4.04
CA TRP A 152 -3.52 -0.97 -5.18
C TRP A 152 -3.15 -1.68 -6.47
N TRP A 153 -4.14 -2.09 -7.26
CA TRP A 153 -3.97 -2.77 -8.53
C TRP A 153 -4.47 -1.92 -9.69
N ALA A 154 -3.74 -1.93 -10.79
CA ALA A 154 -4.18 -1.31 -12.04
C ALA A 154 -3.70 -2.11 -13.24
N ARG A 155 -4.45 -2.09 -14.35
CA ARG A 155 -3.92 -2.48 -15.66
C ARG A 155 -2.98 -1.42 -16.17
N GLN A 156 -1.84 -1.83 -16.74
CA GLN A 156 -0.81 -0.90 -17.18
C GLN A 156 -1.34 0.11 -18.21
N ALA A 157 -2.07 -0.35 -19.20
CA ALA A 157 -2.56 0.52 -20.27
C ALA A 157 -3.47 1.64 -19.73
N GLU A 158 -4.40 1.29 -18.86
CA GLU A 158 -5.35 2.23 -18.25
C GLU A 158 -4.67 3.15 -17.24
N LEU A 159 -3.69 2.63 -16.48
CA LEU A 159 -2.88 3.45 -15.57
C LEU A 159 -2.11 4.53 -16.32
N LEU A 160 -1.44 4.17 -17.39
CA LEU A 160 -0.69 5.12 -18.22
C LEU A 160 -1.61 6.11 -18.94
N ALA A 161 -2.78 5.65 -19.41
CA ALA A 161 -3.74 6.52 -20.09
C ALA A 161 -4.37 7.57 -19.15
N GLN A 162 -4.65 7.21 -17.89
CA GLN A 162 -5.32 8.09 -16.94
C GLN A 162 -4.36 8.74 -15.92
N ASN A 163 -3.11 8.29 -15.86
CA ASN A 163 -2.07 8.77 -14.95
C ASN A 163 -2.51 8.80 -13.48
N THR A 164 -3.20 7.75 -13.02
CA THR A 164 -3.71 7.65 -11.65
C THR A 164 -4.14 6.22 -11.32
N PHE A 165 -4.08 5.83 -10.03
CA PHE A 165 -4.76 4.63 -9.54
C PHE A 165 -6.26 4.84 -9.23
N TYR A 166 -6.72 6.08 -9.20
CA TYR A 166 -8.12 6.45 -9.02
C TYR A 166 -8.85 6.62 -10.37
N GLY A 167 -8.39 5.90 -11.41
CA GLY A 167 -9.01 5.93 -12.74
C GLY A 167 -10.44 5.40 -12.73
N SER A 168 -11.26 5.93 -13.64
CA SER A 168 -12.68 5.55 -13.70
C SER A 168 -12.94 4.43 -14.71
N PRO A 169 -13.74 3.41 -14.34
CA PRO A 169 -14.21 3.09 -13.00
C PRO A 169 -13.12 2.45 -12.12
N PHE A 170 -13.09 2.78 -10.83
CA PHE A 170 -12.25 2.08 -9.87
C PHE A 170 -13.09 1.31 -8.84
N HIS A 171 -12.53 0.24 -8.32
CA HIS A 171 -13.20 -0.67 -7.39
C HIS A 171 -12.54 -0.62 -6.03
N LEU A 172 -13.33 -0.91 -5.00
CA LEU A 172 -12.89 -0.90 -3.61
C LEU A 172 -12.78 -2.34 -3.11
N LYS A 173 -11.67 -2.67 -2.46
CA LYS A 173 -11.51 -3.94 -1.75
C LYS A 173 -11.15 -3.67 -0.31
N LEU A 174 -11.99 -4.15 0.61
CA LEU A 174 -11.72 -4.02 2.04
C LEU A 174 -10.49 -4.83 2.43
N ILE A 175 -9.62 -4.21 3.23
CA ILE A 175 -8.57 -4.88 3.99
C ILE A 175 -8.88 -4.77 5.48
N ASP A 176 -8.37 -5.72 6.28
CA ASP A 176 -8.48 -5.62 7.73
C ASP A 176 -7.86 -4.32 8.23
N ALA A 177 -8.59 -3.58 9.05
CA ALA A 177 -8.20 -2.23 9.44
C ALA A 177 -6.89 -2.18 10.26
N ASN A 178 -6.46 -3.27 10.91
CA ASN A 178 -5.16 -3.32 11.55
C ASN A 178 -4.03 -3.54 10.52
N ARG A 179 -4.32 -4.19 9.39
CA ARG A 179 -3.36 -4.40 8.31
C ARG A 179 -3.30 -3.24 7.32
N GLY A 180 -4.36 -2.45 7.26
CA GLY A 180 -4.42 -1.24 6.44
C GLY A 180 -3.99 0.03 7.17
N VAL A 181 -3.28 -0.08 8.29
CA VAL A 181 -2.70 1.09 8.98
C VAL A 181 -1.70 1.77 8.06
N ASP A 182 -1.88 3.06 7.89
CA ASP A 182 -1.07 3.98 7.11
C ASP A 182 -0.34 4.91 8.09
N ILE A 183 0.98 4.99 8.03
CA ILE A 183 1.78 5.76 8.99
C ILE A 183 2.11 7.11 8.37
N ASP A 184 1.38 8.13 8.81
CA ASP A 184 1.60 9.52 8.39
C ASP A 184 2.23 10.37 9.49
N ASP A 185 2.06 9.95 10.77
CA ASP A 185 2.59 10.66 11.93
C ASP A 185 3.10 9.71 13.04
N ASP A 186 3.55 10.31 14.16
CA ASP A 186 4.06 9.56 15.31
C ASP A 186 2.97 8.76 16.05
N GLU A 187 1.71 9.17 16.00
CA GLU A 187 0.59 8.43 16.60
C GLU A 187 0.32 7.15 15.81
N ASP A 188 0.34 7.25 14.49
CA ASP A 188 0.21 6.08 13.61
C ASP A 188 1.38 5.12 13.78
N LEU A 189 2.61 5.65 13.91
CA LEU A 189 3.80 4.83 14.16
C LEU A 189 3.69 4.07 15.50
N ASN A 190 3.22 4.72 16.56
CA ASN A 190 3.00 4.09 17.86
C ASN A 190 1.90 3.01 17.79
N LEU A 191 0.83 3.27 17.03
CA LEU A 191 -0.21 2.28 16.78
C LEU A 191 0.35 1.06 16.03
N ALA A 192 1.09 1.29 14.95
CA ALA A 192 1.70 0.22 14.15
C ALA A 192 2.68 -0.62 15.00
N ASP A 193 3.55 0.00 15.82
CA ASP A 193 4.47 -0.70 16.73
C ASP A 193 3.71 -1.55 17.76
N THR A 194 2.64 -1.02 18.34
CA THR A 194 1.77 -1.74 19.27
C THR A 194 1.15 -2.98 18.61
N LEU A 195 0.68 -2.86 17.38
CA LEU A 195 0.10 -3.96 16.62
C LEU A 195 1.17 -5.02 16.28
N VAL A 196 2.36 -4.61 15.85
CA VAL A 196 3.49 -5.53 15.58
C VAL A 196 3.88 -6.29 16.84
N ARG A 197 4.02 -5.62 17.99
CA ARG A 197 4.33 -6.26 19.28
C ARG A 197 3.24 -7.24 19.70
N GLY A 198 1.96 -6.86 19.56
CA GLY A 198 0.82 -7.73 19.85
C GLY A 198 0.80 -8.98 18.97
N LEU A 199 1.06 -8.83 17.68
CA LEU A 199 1.17 -9.95 16.73
C LEU A 199 2.36 -10.86 17.10
N THR A 200 3.51 -10.28 17.39
CA THR A 200 4.72 -11.01 17.79
C THR A 200 4.49 -11.80 19.08
N ALA A 201 3.87 -11.19 20.09
CA ALA A 201 3.55 -11.85 21.34
C ALA A 201 2.59 -13.04 21.15
N ARG A 202 1.60 -12.89 20.26
CA ARG A 202 0.61 -13.94 19.95
C ARG A 202 1.21 -15.10 19.16
N ASP A 203 1.98 -14.78 18.13
CA ASP A 203 2.43 -15.76 17.12
C ASP A 203 3.86 -16.27 17.43
N GLY A 204 4.54 -15.71 18.45
CA GLY A 204 5.90 -16.09 18.87
C GLY A 204 7.00 -15.71 17.87
N ARG A 205 6.68 -14.93 16.82
CA ARG A 205 7.61 -14.52 15.75
C ARG A 205 7.35 -13.09 15.32
N SER A 206 8.41 -12.35 15.03
CA SER A 206 8.27 -11.07 14.33
C SER A 206 7.82 -11.32 12.88
N PRO A 207 6.83 -10.59 12.38
CA PRO A 207 6.44 -10.68 10.97
C PRO A 207 7.63 -10.50 10.02
N LEU A 208 8.54 -9.59 10.32
CA LEU A 208 9.74 -9.33 9.52
C LEU A 208 10.75 -10.48 9.53
N GLU A 209 10.94 -11.18 10.67
CA GLU A 209 11.86 -12.33 10.77
C GLU A 209 11.34 -13.52 9.94
N THR A 210 10.06 -13.81 10.02
CA THR A 210 9.43 -14.86 9.20
C THR A 210 9.62 -14.61 7.69
N MET A 211 9.50 -13.35 7.28
CA MET A 211 9.73 -12.94 5.91
C MET A 211 11.20 -13.10 5.48
N LYS A 212 12.15 -12.76 6.36
CA LYS A 212 13.59 -12.85 6.09
C LYS A 212 14.04 -14.30 5.82
N GLU A 213 13.54 -15.25 6.60
CA GLU A 213 13.83 -16.69 6.39
C GLU A 213 13.35 -17.18 5.03
N SER A 214 12.16 -16.78 4.58
CA SER A 214 11.60 -17.18 3.28
C SER A 214 12.36 -16.56 2.09
N CYS A 215 12.88 -15.34 2.23
CA CYS A 215 13.69 -14.69 1.20
C CYS A 215 15.06 -15.36 1.07
N LEU A 216 15.70 -15.73 2.16
CA LEU A 216 17.00 -16.43 2.17
C LEU A 216 16.94 -17.82 1.53
N GLN A 217 15.81 -18.50 1.63
CA GLN A 217 15.62 -19.81 0.98
C GLN A 217 15.51 -19.71 -0.52
N ARG A 218 14.89 -18.65 -1.07
CA ARG A 218 14.78 -18.43 -2.53
C ARG A 218 16.11 -17.99 -3.16
N GLY A 219 16.92 -17.19 -2.46
CA GLY A 219 18.24 -16.78 -2.96
C GLY A 219 19.21 -17.95 -3.12
N LYS A 220 19.01 -19.05 -2.40
CA LYS A 220 19.82 -20.27 -2.53
C LYS A 220 19.41 -21.17 -3.69
N SER A 221 18.19 -21.05 -4.22
CA SER A 221 17.69 -21.85 -5.36
C SER A 221 18.00 -21.23 -6.72
N CYS A 222 18.38 -19.96 -6.80
CA CYS A 222 18.75 -19.28 -8.05
C CYS A 222 20.24 -19.36 -8.41
N SER A 223 21.09 -19.99 -7.59
CA SER A 223 22.52 -20.13 -7.87
C SER A 223 22.92 -21.47 -8.49
N THR A 224 21.94 -22.32 -8.85
CA THR A 224 22.19 -23.59 -9.54
C THR A 224 21.15 -23.83 -10.64
N ALA A 225 21.20 -23.01 -11.70
CA ALA A 225 20.64 -23.34 -13.01
C ALA A 225 21.38 -22.51 -14.08
#